data_45482d5e87866d38e1ec917961131c49
#
_entry.id   45482d5e87866d38e1ec917961131c49
#
_cell.length_a   1.000
_cell.length_b   1.000
_cell.length_c   1.000
_cell.angle_alpha   90.00
_cell.angle_beta   90.00
_cell.angle_gamma   90.00
#
_symmetry.space_group_name_H-M   'P 1'
#
loop_
_entity.id
_entity.type
_entity.pdbx_description
1 polymer ?
#
loop_
_entity_poly.entity_id
_entity_poly.type
_entity_poly.pdbx_seq_one_letter_code
_entity_poly.pdbx_strand_id
1 'polypeptide(L)'
;RWMSAWAKRSSDWGQNLLALGDFNIDRKDDLLWQACTSTGLSVPADLETVPRTIFSNPSKPSLDKFYDQIAWFSSTTTGLPRLSLEYIRGGGFDFMPYIYKDTTLTKSSISFRMSDHYPLWAEFALA
;
A
#
# COMPACT_ATOMS: atom_id res chain seq x y z
N ARG A 1 10.31 12.69 1.01
CA ARG A 1 10.62 14.15 1.22
C ARG A 1 9.85 15.06 0.27
N TRP A 2 9.79 14.76 -1.04
CA TRP A 2 9.06 15.60 -2.01
C TRP A 2 7.55 15.70 -1.68
N MET A 3 6.89 14.59 -1.38
CA MET A 3 5.47 14.57 -1.00
C MET A 3 5.20 15.37 0.27
N SER A 4 6.07 15.27 1.28
CA SER A 4 5.97 16.04 2.51
C SER A 4 6.14 17.55 2.25
N ALA A 5 7.05 17.94 1.36
CA ALA A 5 7.21 19.33 0.95
C ALA A 5 5.99 19.84 0.17
N TRP A 6 5.39 18.98 -0.64
CA TRP A 6 4.15 19.32 -1.36
C TRP A 6 2.96 19.48 -0.40
N ALA A 7 2.79 18.53 0.53
CA ALA A 7 1.72 18.58 1.53
C ALA A 7 1.77 19.86 2.41
N LYS A 8 2.94 20.50 2.54
CA LYS A 8 3.11 21.75 3.29
C LYS A 8 2.73 23.02 2.53
N ARG A 9 2.44 22.92 1.24
CA ARG A 9 2.03 24.10 0.45
C ARG A 9 0.62 24.53 0.86
N SER A 10 0.41 25.82 1.01
CA SER A 10 -0.87 26.41 1.41
C SER A 10 -1.95 26.40 0.31
N SER A 11 -1.68 25.81 -0.84
CA SER A 11 -2.65 25.65 -1.92
C SER A 11 -3.54 24.43 -1.69
N ASP A 12 -4.75 24.46 -2.22
CA ASP A 12 -5.73 23.35 -2.11
C ASP A 12 -5.21 22.00 -2.61
N TRP A 13 -4.20 22.02 -3.48
CA TRP A 13 -3.51 20.84 -4.00
C TRP A 13 -2.58 20.14 -3.01
N GLY A 14 -2.20 20.81 -1.92
CA GLY A 14 -1.36 20.24 -0.86
C GLY A 14 -2.15 19.42 0.14
N GLN A 15 -3.47 19.52 0.13
CA GLN A 15 -4.35 18.82 1.06
C GLN A 15 -4.86 17.50 0.46
N ASN A 16 -5.18 16.53 1.32
CA ASN A 16 -5.74 15.24 0.91
C ASN A 16 -4.85 14.43 -0.04
N LEU A 17 -3.55 14.42 0.21
CA LEU A 17 -2.61 13.64 -0.57
C LEU A 17 -2.66 12.16 -0.18
N LEU A 18 -2.99 11.32 -1.15
CA LEU A 18 -2.83 9.88 -1.09
C LEU A 18 -1.61 9.47 -1.92
N ALA A 19 -0.76 8.64 -1.33
CA ALA A 19 0.33 7.97 -2.01
C ALA A 19 -0.07 6.52 -2.26
N LEU A 20 -0.13 6.10 -3.51
CA LEU A 20 -0.49 4.73 -3.86
C LEU A 20 0.36 4.23 -5.03
N GLY A 21 0.69 2.95 -5.00
CA GLY A 21 1.46 2.26 -6.03
C GLY A 21 2.52 1.32 -5.48
N ASP A 22 3.35 0.84 -6.38
CA ASP A 22 4.52 0.01 -6.05
C ASP A 22 5.68 0.89 -5.60
N PHE A 23 6.03 0.78 -4.32
CA PHE A 23 7.15 1.50 -3.68
C PHE A 23 8.43 0.67 -3.67
N ASN A 24 8.38 -0.56 -4.16
CA ASN A 24 9.48 -1.52 -4.12
C ASN A 24 10.07 -1.73 -2.70
N ILE A 25 9.22 -1.64 -1.67
CA ILE A 25 9.62 -1.88 -0.29
C ILE A 25 9.72 -3.38 -0.06
N ASP A 26 10.92 -3.87 0.19
CA ASP A 26 11.15 -5.30 0.41
C ASP A 26 10.61 -5.77 1.76
N ARG A 27 10.81 -4.97 2.80
CA ARG A 27 10.43 -5.33 4.17
C ARG A 27 9.99 -4.13 4.98
N LYS A 28 9.08 -4.36 5.90
CA LYS A 28 8.78 -3.40 6.96
C LYS A 28 10.08 -3.11 7.72
N ASP A 29 10.29 -1.84 8.04
CA ASP A 29 11.48 -1.32 8.74
C ASP A 29 12.79 -1.31 7.94
N ASP A 30 12.77 -1.62 6.65
CA ASP A 30 13.93 -1.37 5.79
C ASP A 30 14.13 0.14 5.50
N LEU A 31 15.22 0.48 4.81
CA LEU A 31 15.54 1.87 4.50
C LEU A 31 14.48 2.56 3.62
N LEU A 32 13.81 1.82 2.74
CA LEU A 32 12.75 2.36 1.88
C LEU A 32 11.49 2.61 2.70
N TRP A 33 11.13 1.70 3.61
CA TRP A 33 10.05 1.90 4.57
C TRP A 33 10.31 3.12 5.45
N GLN A 34 11.52 3.23 6.03
CA GLN A 34 11.91 4.39 6.83
C GLN A 34 11.87 5.68 6.02
N ALA A 35 12.33 5.66 4.78
CA ALA A 35 12.26 6.82 3.89
C ALA A 35 10.82 7.22 3.57
N CYS A 36 9.91 6.25 3.45
CA CYS A 36 8.49 6.47 3.22
C CYS A 36 7.81 7.10 4.45
N THR A 37 8.04 6.54 5.63
CA THR A 37 7.32 6.89 6.86
C THR A 37 7.95 8.05 7.65
N SER A 38 9.26 8.28 7.53
CA SER A 38 10.01 9.28 8.32
C SER A 38 9.52 10.73 8.16
N THR A 39 8.74 11.02 7.13
CA THR A 39 8.18 12.35 6.88
C THR A 39 6.72 12.48 7.27
N GLY A 40 6.16 11.47 7.97
CA GLY A 40 4.79 11.46 8.47
C GLY A 40 3.78 10.76 7.57
N LEU A 41 4.24 10.11 6.49
CA LEU A 41 3.37 9.23 5.69
C LEU A 41 3.07 7.98 6.50
N SER A 42 1.79 7.60 6.58
CA SER A 42 1.31 6.49 7.40
C SER A 42 0.55 5.50 6.54
N VAL A 43 0.80 4.23 6.78
CA VAL A 43 0.04 3.10 6.20
C VAL A 43 -0.91 2.58 7.27
N PRO A 44 -2.18 2.29 6.95
CA PRO A 44 -3.11 1.68 7.91
C PRO A 44 -2.63 0.31 8.39
N ALA A 45 -2.83 0.02 9.67
CA ALA A 45 -2.34 -1.21 10.29
C ALA A 45 -2.92 -2.49 9.66
N ASP A 46 -4.17 -2.46 9.22
CA ASP A 46 -4.82 -3.59 8.54
C ASP A 46 -4.19 -3.87 7.16
N LEU A 47 -3.72 -2.83 6.46
CA LEU A 47 -2.96 -3.00 5.22
C LEU A 47 -1.54 -3.53 5.45
N GLU A 48 -0.97 -3.38 6.64
CA GLU A 48 0.37 -3.87 6.95
C GLU A 48 0.46 -5.41 6.98
N THR A 49 -0.65 -6.10 7.16
CA THR A 49 -0.72 -7.56 7.27
C THR A 49 -1.18 -8.25 5.98
N VAL A 50 -1.55 -7.49 4.97
CA VAL A 50 -2.07 -8.02 3.71
C VAL A 50 -0.93 -8.49 2.80
N PRO A 51 -1.01 -9.72 2.25
CA PRO A 51 -0.06 -10.19 1.24
C PRO A 51 -0.02 -9.26 0.01
N ARG A 52 1.18 -8.97 -0.49
CA ARG A 52 1.40 -8.10 -1.66
C ARG A 52 1.59 -8.88 -2.95
N THR A 53 1.95 -10.17 -2.85
CA THR A 53 2.33 -10.95 -4.01
C THR A 53 1.71 -12.35 -3.99
N ILE A 54 1.41 -12.88 -5.16
CA ILE A 54 0.93 -14.27 -5.33
C ILE A 54 1.94 -15.30 -4.82
N PHE A 55 3.20 -14.90 -4.61
CA PHE A 55 4.27 -15.75 -4.07
C PHE A 55 4.37 -15.72 -2.54
N SER A 56 3.57 -14.89 -1.86
CA SER A 56 3.49 -14.88 -0.40
C SER A 56 3.25 -16.28 0.17
N ASN A 57 3.89 -16.56 1.30
CA ASN A 57 3.77 -17.83 1.99
C ASN A 57 3.40 -17.59 3.45
N PRO A 58 2.16 -17.92 3.86
CA PRO A 58 1.71 -17.75 5.25
C PRO A 58 2.57 -18.46 6.29
N SER A 59 3.28 -19.53 5.89
CA SER A 59 4.21 -20.24 6.77
C SER A 59 5.56 -19.55 6.95
N LYS A 60 5.82 -18.48 6.18
CA LYS A 60 7.08 -17.73 6.21
C LYS A 60 6.82 -16.23 6.06
N PRO A 61 6.07 -15.61 6.98
CA PRO A 61 5.68 -14.20 6.88
C PRO A 61 6.89 -13.25 6.90
N SER A 62 8.02 -13.67 7.45
CA SER A 62 9.26 -12.88 7.44
C SER A 62 9.86 -12.67 6.04
N LEU A 63 9.38 -13.42 5.04
CA LEU A 63 9.78 -13.29 3.64
C LEU A 63 8.76 -12.51 2.81
N ASP A 64 7.67 -12.07 3.42
CA ASP A 64 6.65 -11.29 2.73
C ASP A 64 7.23 -9.94 2.28
N LYS A 65 6.77 -9.53 1.12
CA LYS A 65 7.16 -8.28 0.48
C LYS A 65 6.13 -7.20 0.75
N PHE A 66 6.57 -5.96 0.84
CA PHE A 66 5.73 -4.78 1.09
C PHE A 66 5.73 -3.82 -0.10
N TYR A 67 5.82 -4.34 -1.32
CA TYR A 67 5.97 -3.57 -2.55
C TYR A 67 4.93 -2.46 -2.71
N ASP A 68 3.66 -2.82 -2.65
CA ASP A 68 2.55 -1.91 -2.88
C ASP A 68 2.09 -1.26 -1.58
N GLN A 69 1.80 0.03 -1.65
CA GLN A 69 1.32 0.81 -0.52
C GLN A 69 0.13 1.69 -0.89
N ILE A 70 -0.75 1.90 0.08
CA ILE A 70 -1.72 2.99 0.12
C ILE A 70 -1.45 3.72 1.43
N ALA A 71 -1.03 4.98 1.36
CA ALA A 71 -0.58 5.74 2.51
C ALA A 71 -0.97 7.22 2.40
N TRP A 72 -1.09 7.90 3.54
CA TRP A 72 -1.39 9.33 3.61
C TRP A 72 -0.84 9.96 4.88
N PHE A 73 -0.84 11.29 4.95
CA PHE A 73 -0.45 12.00 6.14
C PHE A 73 -1.60 12.01 7.16
N SER A 74 -1.41 11.33 8.28
CA SER A 74 -2.45 11.17 9.32
C SER A 74 -2.16 11.94 10.61
N SER A 75 -0.90 12.36 10.82
CA SER A 75 -0.46 12.96 12.08
C SER A 75 -0.51 14.49 12.06
N THR A 76 -1.14 15.07 13.09
CA THR A 76 -1.09 16.51 13.35
C THR A 76 0.24 16.98 13.93
N THR A 77 1.03 16.07 14.50
CA THR A 77 2.32 16.41 15.13
C THR A 77 3.39 16.84 14.13
N THR A 78 3.23 16.46 12.86
CA THR A 78 4.14 16.86 11.78
C THR A 78 3.80 18.22 11.17
N GLY A 79 2.68 18.85 11.56
CA GLY A 79 2.16 20.07 10.95
C GLY A 79 1.70 19.88 9.49
N LEU A 80 1.52 18.63 9.05
CA LEU A 80 1.03 18.31 7.72
C LEU A 80 -0.50 18.21 7.71
N PRO A 81 -1.16 18.61 6.61
CA PRO A 81 -2.61 18.46 6.47
C PRO A 81 -3.00 16.99 6.58
N ARG A 82 -4.06 16.73 7.33
CA ARG A 82 -4.65 15.40 7.41
C ARG A 82 -5.54 15.17 6.19
N LEU A 83 -5.68 13.90 5.82
CA LEU A 83 -6.73 13.51 4.89
C LEU A 83 -8.09 13.88 5.50
N SER A 84 -8.94 14.59 4.75
CA SER A 84 -10.30 14.94 5.19
C SER A 84 -11.27 13.76 5.06
N LEU A 85 -10.89 12.76 4.27
CA LEU A 85 -11.65 11.51 4.18
C LEU A 85 -11.40 10.68 5.44
N GLU A 86 -12.46 10.09 5.96
CA GLU A 86 -12.36 9.14 7.07
C GLU A 86 -12.05 7.74 6.53
N TYR A 87 -10.91 7.19 6.93
CA TYR A 87 -10.57 5.81 6.60
C TYR A 87 -11.46 4.84 7.37
N ILE A 88 -12.11 3.92 6.68
CA ILE A 88 -12.97 2.89 7.26
C ILE A 88 -12.21 1.58 7.40
N ARG A 89 -11.68 1.05 6.29
CA ARG A 89 -11.00 -0.24 6.23
C ARG A 89 -10.24 -0.40 4.92
N GLY A 90 -9.37 -1.40 4.86
CA GLY A 90 -8.68 -1.78 3.65
C GLY A 90 -8.35 -3.26 3.62
N GLY A 91 -7.78 -3.70 2.53
CA GLY A 91 -7.41 -5.09 2.36
C GLY A 91 -6.72 -5.37 1.03
N GLY A 92 -6.47 -6.64 0.78
CA GLY A 92 -6.01 -7.15 -0.50
C GLY A 92 -7.10 -7.95 -1.19
N PHE A 93 -6.93 -8.14 -2.49
CA PHE A 93 -7.80 -8.99 -3.28
C PHE A 93 -6.99 -10.16 -3.85
N ASP A 94 -7.22 -11.37 -3.30
CA ASP A 94 -6.69 -12.59 -3.88
C ASP A 94 -7.51 -12.97 -5.13
N PHE A 95 -6.97 -12.68 -6.29
CA PHE A 95 -7.61 -12.97 -7.57
C PHE A 95 -7.37 -14.42 -8.04
N MET A 96 -6.42 -15.14 -7.45
CA MET A 96 -6.02 -16.48 -7.89
C MET A 96 -7.18 -17.47 -8.02
N PRO A 97 -8.17 -17.51 -7.10
CA PRO A 97 -9.31 -18.43 -7.22
C PRO A 97 -10.27 -18.08 -8.37
N TYR A 98 -10.15 -16.90 -8.97
CA TYR A 98 -11.11 -16.38 -9.96
C TYR A 98 -10.60 -16.43 -11.40
N ILE A 99 -9.28 -16.61 -11.59
CA ILE A 99 -8.66 -16.60 -12.90
C ILE A 99 -8.14 -17.99 -13.29
N TYR A 100 -8.13 -18.27 -14.58
CA TYR A 100 -7.52 -19.50 -15.15
C TYR A 100 -7.93 -20.79 -14.46
N LYS A 101 -9.21 -20.89 -14.05
CA LYS A 101 -9.75 -22.03 -13.26
C LYS A 101 -9.57 -23.38 -13.94
N ASP A 102 -9.66 -23.42 -15.27
CA ASP A 102 -9.62 -24.65 -16.06
C ASP A 102 -8.23 -24.93 -16.64
N THR A 103 -7.20 -24.35 -16.04
CA THR A 103 -5.83 -24.49 -16.53
C THR A 103 -4.88 -25.02 -15.47
N THR A 104 -3.80 -25.66 -15.92
CA THR A 104 -2.70 -26.13 -15.07
C THR A 104 -1.56 -25.10 -14.98
N LEU A 105 -1.88 -23.80 -15.11
CA LEU A 105 -0.87 -22.76 -15.08
C LEU A 105 -0.20 -22.68 -13.70
N THR A 106 1.13 -22.57 -13.72
CA THR A 106 1.92 -22.31 -12.53
C THR A 106 1.77 -20.83 -12.10
N LYS A 107 2.06 -20.52 -10.84
CA LYS A 107 2.13 -19.12 -10.36
C LYS A 107 3.03 -18.25 -11.23
N SER A 108 4.19 -18.78 -11.65
CA SER A 108 5.09 -18.05 -12.58
C SER A 108 4.43 -17.74 -13.92
N SER A 109 3.70 -18.70 -14.49
CA SER A 109 2.98 -18.44 -15.75
C SER A 109 1.85 -17.41 -15.57
N ILE A 110 1.21 -17.40 -14.40
CA ILE A 110 0.15 -16.43 -14.08
C ILE A 110 0.75 -15.03 -13.87
N SER A 111 1.91 -14.92 -13.21
CA SER A 111 2.58 -13.64 -13.01
C SER A 111 2.88 -12.93 -14.35
N PHE A 112 3.33 -13.67 -15.36
CA PHE A 112 3.57 -13.12 -16.69
C PHE A 112 2.30 -12.76 -17.47
N ARG A 113 1.18 -13.43 -17.21
CA ARG A 113 -0.08 -13.25 -17.95
C ARG A 113 -1.01 -12.22 -17.32
N MET A 114 -0.90 -12.03 -16.03
CA MET A 114 -1.78 -11.17 -15.24
C MET A 114 -0.98 -10.21 -14.37
N SER A 115 -0.52 -10.67 -13.22
CA SER A 115 0.30 -9.93 -12.26
C SER A 115 0.87 -10.88 -11.24
N ASP A 116 2.01 -10.54 -10.67
CA ASP A 116 2.54 -11.15 -9.44
C ASP A 116 2.15 -10.36 -8.18
N HIS A 117 1.54 -9.19 -8.34
CA HIS A 117 1.05 -8.38 -7.24
C HIS A 117 -0.46 -8.56 -7.03
N TYR A 118 -0.87 -8.66 -5.76
CA TYR A 118 -2.26 -8.58 -5.37
C TYR A 118 -2.72 -7.13 -5.32
N PRO A 119 -3.90 -6.79 -5.89
CA PRO A 119 -4.49 -5.48 -5.70
C PRO A 119 -4.72 -5.16 -4.22
N LEU A 120 -4.34 -3.96 -3.80
CA LEU A 120 -4.74 -3.36 -2.54
C LEU A 120 -5.95 -2.46 -2.74
N TRP A 121 -6.77 -2.36 -1.72
CA TRP A 121 -7.90 -1.44 -1.70
C TRP A 121 -8.05 -0.77 -0.34
N ALA A 122 -8.62 0.42 -0.32
CA ALA A 122 -9.00 1.15 0.87
C ALA A 122 -10.37 1.80 0.68
N GLU A 123 -11.17 1.77 1.71
CA GLU A 123 -12.51 2.37 1.75
C GLU A 123 -12.48 3.59 2.66
N PHE A 124 -13.07 4.68 2.18
CA PHE A 124 -13.17 5.93 2.91
C PHE A 124 -14.62 6.40 2.94
N ALA A 125 -15.03 7.02 4.05
CA ALA A 125 -16.26 7.82 4.11
C ALA A 125 -15.99 9.22 3.54
N LEU A 126 -16.96 9.74 2.82
CA LEU A 126 -17.02 11.17 2.52
C LEU A 126 -17.55 11.89 3.76
N ALA A 127 -16.85 12.94 4.19
CA ALA A 127 -17.28 13.80 5.28
C ALA A 127 -18.48 14.66 4.87
#